data_87a59a86049415bf3406be20b90403e2
#
_entry.id   87a59a86049415bf3406be20b90403e2
#
_cell.length_a   1.000
_cell.length_b   1.000
_cell.length_c   1.000
_cell.angle_alpha   90.00
_cell.angle_beta   90.00
_cell.angle_gamma   90.00
#
_symmetry.space_group_name_H-M   'P 1'
#
loop_
_entity.id
_entity.type
_entity.pdbx_description
1 polymer ?
#
loop_
_entity_poly.entity_id
_entity_poly.type
_entity_poly.pdbx_seq_one_letter_code
_entity_poly.pdbx_strand_id
1 'polypeptide(L)'
;LDPANAALVPRAELLLYAAARDQHADEIIQPALSQGTWVLCDRFTDATVAYQGGGRQLPSATIETLNRIATDGLQPDLTLLLDLPVEEGLRRAIGRNDQDGTAHEGRFEAETLAFHQRVRDSYWQLAEIHGRFRVVDASGTVAVVAGRIDRVLDEFLAERGIQL
;
A
#
# COMPACT_ATOMS: atom_id res chain seq x y z
N LEU A 1 4.97 -0.24 13.45
CA LEU A 1 4.54 1.17 13.29
C LEU A 1 4.62 1.97 14.61
N ASP A 2 5.01 1.32 15.72
CA ASP A 2 5.11 1.93 17.04
C ASP A 2 6.06 3.15 17.03
N PRO A 3 5.63 4.35 17.46
CA PRO A 3 6.46 5.55 17.60
C PRO A 3 7.69 5.34 18.52
N ALA A 4 7.65 4.39 19.48
CA ALA A 4 8.81 4.00 20.27
C ALA A 4 10.00 3.54 19.42
N ASN A 5 9.76 3.10 18.19
CA ASN A 5 10.78 2.70 17.22
C ASN A 5 11.23 3.85 16.29
N ALA A 6 11.03 5.11 16.69
CA ALA A 6 11.42 6.27 15.88
C ALA A 6 12.92 6.30 15.52
N ALA A 7 13.77 5.69 16.36
CA ALA A 7 15.22 5.58 16.12
C ALA A 7 15.61 4.51 15.07
N LEU A 8 14.64 3.75 14.54
CA LEU A 8 14.90 2.71 13.55
C LEU A 8 15.40 3.33 12.24
N VAL A 9 16.60 2.94 11.81
CA VAL A 9 17.16 3.46 10.57
C VAL A 9 16.37 2.94 9.34
N PRO A 10 16.24 3.75 8.25
CA PRO A 10 15.41 3.40 7.10
C PRO A 10 15.69 2.02 6.49
N ARG A 11 16.94 1.59 6.45
CA ARG A 11 17.30 0.27 5.92
C ARG A 11 16.83 -0.87 6.82
N ALA A 12 16.88 -0.72 8.16
CA ALA A 12 16.35 -1.72 9.07
C ALA A 12 14.82 -1.80 8.96
N GLU A 13 14.14 -0.65 8.81
CA GLU A 13 12.70 -0.59 8.52
C GLU A 13 12.36 -1.40 7.24
N LEU A 14 13.08 -1.16 6.15
CA LEU A 14 12.89 -1.88 4.88
C LEU A 14 13.07 -3.41 5.04
N LEU A 15 14.11 -3.85 5.75
CA LEU A 15 14.38 -5.28 5.97
C LEU A 15 13.28 -5.95 6.80
N LEU A 16 12.75 -5.27 7.82
CA LEU A 16 11.65 -5.79 8.63
C LEU A 16 10.37 -5.93 7.81
N TYR A 17 10.04 -4.94 6.96
CA TYR A 17 8.89 -5.05 6.08
C TYR A 17 9.06 -6.16 5.04
N ALA A 18 10.27 -6.36 4.50
CA ALA A 18 10.55 -7.43 3.57
C ALA A 18 10.38 -8.80 4.23
N ALA A 19 10.94 -9.01 5.43
CA ALA A 19 10.82 -10.27 6.17
C ALA A 19 9.36 -10.59 6.55
N ALA A 20 8.61 -9.59 7.03
CA ALA A 20 7.19 -9.77 7.36
C ALA A 20 6.36 -10.12 6.12
N ARG A 21 6.68 -9.53 4.97
CA ARG A 21 6.00 -9.80 3.70
C ARG A 21 6.33 -11.19 3.18
N ASP A 22 7.58 -11.62 3.25
CA ASP A 22 8.02 -12.95 2.88
C ASP A 22 7.21 -14.02 3.62
N GLN A 23 7.17 -13.93 4.95
CA GLN A 23 6.37 -14.82 5.79
C GLN A 23 4.89 -14.82 5.43
N HIS A 24 4.32 -13.62 5.22
CA HIS A 24 2.90 -13.46 4.85
C HIS A 24 2.60 -14.00 3.44
N ALA A 25 3.51 -13.80 2.49
CA ALA A 25 3.35 -14.32 1.14
C ALA A 25 3.36 -15.86 1.13
N ASP A 26 4.29 -16.47 1.87
CA ASP A 26 4.45 -17.93 1.91
C ASP A 26 3.34 -18.61 2.71
N GLU A 27 2.98 -18.10 3.88
CA GLU A 27 2.01 -18.76 4.78
C GLU A 27 0.54 -18.51 4.42
N ILE A 28 0.22 -17.36 3.82
CA ILE A 28 -1.16 -16.92 3.63
C ILE A 28 -1.51 -16.73 2.17
N ILE A 29 -0.75 -15.87 1.44
CA ILE A 29 -1.17 -15.42 0.11
C ILE A 29 -1.05 -16.55 -0.91
N GLN A 30 0.12 -17.17 -1.04
CA GLN A 30 0.34 -18.23 -2.03
C GLN A 30 -0.55 -19.46 -1.81
N PRO A 31 -0.74 -19.96 -0.57
CA PRO A 31 -1.68 -21.06 -0.33
C PRO A 31 -3.13 -20.72 -0.69
N ALA A 32 -3.59 -19.50 -0.40
CA ALA A 32 -4.95 -19.07 -0.79
C ALA A 32 -5.11 -19.00 -2.31
N LEU A 33 -4.15 -18.39 -3.01
CA LEU A 33 -4.16 -18.30 -4.47
C LEU A 33 -4.11 -19.69 -5.13
N SER A 34 -3.32 -20.62 -4.59
CA SER A 34 -3.21 -21.99 -5.11
C SER A 34 -4.52 -22.77 -5.01
N GLN A 35 -5.40 -22.38 -4.08
CA GLN A 35 -6.75 -22.94 -3.91
C GLN A 35 -7.81 -22.19 -4.72
N GLY A 36 -7.42 -21.23 -5.56
CA GLY A 36 -8.35 -20.41 -6.34
C GLY A 36 -9.10 -19.35 -5.52
N THR A 37 -8.63 -19.05 -4.31
CA THR A 37 -9.24 -18.05 -3.43
C THR A 37 -8.74 -16.65 -3.82
N TRP A 38 -9.66 -15.68 -3.85
CA TRP A 38 -9.32 -14.27 -4.01
C TRP A 38 -8.61 -13.75 -2.76
N VAL A 39 -7.54 -12.98 -2.97
CA VAL A 39 -6.79 -12.36 -1.89
C VAL A 39 -6.88 -10.84 -2.00
N LEU A 40 -7.37 -10.20 -0.96
CA LEU A 40 -7.30 -8.77 -0.77
C LEU A 40 -6.20 -8.44 0.24
N CYS A 41 -5.19 -7.71 -0.18
CA CYS A 41 -4.05 -7.35 0.67
C CYS A 41 -4.00 -5.83 0.83
N ASP A 42 -4.14 -5.34 2.06
CA ASP A 42 -3.91 -3.93 2.38
C ASP A 42 -2.39 -3.69 2.45
N ARG A 43 -1.88 -2.96 1.45
CA ARG A 43 -0.45 -2.68 1.23
C ARG A 43 0.39 -3.93 0.93
N PHE A 44 0.96 -3.95 -0.26
CA PHE A 44 1.89 -4.99 -0.71
C PHE A 44 3.23 -4.36 -1.14
N THR A 45 3.89 -4.87 -2.18
CA THR A 45 5.21 -4.41 -2.66
C THR A 45 5.23 -2.92 -3.04
N ASP A 46 4.14 -2.40 -3.61
CA ASP A 46 4.03 -1.00 -4.03
C ASP A 46 4.14 -0.04 -2.84
N ALA A 47 3.64 -0.43 -1.67
CA ALA A 47 3.79 0.36 -0.47
C ALA A 47 5.26 0.51 -0.06
N THR A 48 6.09 -0.53 -0.23
CA THR A 48 7.52 -0.43 0.04
C THR A 48 8.21 0.51 -0.94
N VAL A 49 7.84 0.46 -2.23
CA VAL A 49 8.38 1.40 -3.22
C VAL A 49 8.00 2.84 -2.85
N ALA A 50 6.75 3.08 -2.46
CA ALA A 50 6.30 4.41 -2.12
C ALA A 50 6.89 4.94 -0.80
N TYR A 51 6.84 4.16 0.27
CA TYR A 51 7.27 4.62 1.61
C TYR A 51 8.78 4.58 1.79
N GLN A 52 9.43 3.44 1.51
CA GLN A 52 10.87 3.30 1.69
C GLN A 52 11.66 3.86 0.49
N GLY A 53 11.10 3.78 -0.72
CA GLY A 53 11.69 4.40 -1.92
C GLY A 53 11.42 5.90 -1.96
N GLY A 54 10.20 6.32 -2.23
CA GLY A 54 9.81 7.73 -2.34
C GLY A 54 10.01 8.49 -1.02
N GLY A 55 9.39 7.99 0.07
CA GLY A 55 9.41 8.64 1.38
C GLY A 55 10.80 8.71 2.00
N ARG A 56 11.44 7.56 2.22
CA ARG A 56 12.78 7.42 2.83
C ARG A 56 13.93 7.64 1.85
N GLN A 57 13.66 7.70 0.57
CA GLN A 57 14.64 7.90 -0.49
C GLN A 57 15.73 6.81 -0.55
N LEU A 58 15.35 5.56 -0.23
CA LEU A 58 16.25 4.43 -0.41
C LEU A 58 16.38 4.05 -1.90
N PRO A 59 17.52 3.46 -2.31
CA PRO A 59 17.76 3.11 -3.71
C PRO A 59 16.72 2.12 -4.26
N SER A 60 16.11 2.41 -5.40
CA SER A 60 15.09 1.58 -6.06
C SER A 60 15.56 0.15 -6.31
N ALA A 61 16.78 -0.03 -6.80
CA ALA A 61 17.35 -1.35 -7.07
C ALA A 61 17.40 -2.26 -5.83
N THR A 62 17.65 -1.69 -4.64
CA THR A 62 17.62 -2.43 -3.38
C THR A 62 16.20 -2.87 -3.04
N ILE A 63 15.23 -1.96 -3.19
CA ILE A 63 13.82 -2.21 -2.91
C ILE A 63 13.26 -3.28 -3.86
N GLU A 64 13.51 -3.15 -5.15
CA GLU A 64 13.09 -4.11 -6.17
C GLU A 64 13.64 -5.51 -5.89
N THR A 65 14.92 -5.59 -5.52
CA THR A 65 15.58 -6.87 -5.18
C THR A 65 14.92 -7.50 -3.96
N LEU A 66 14.70 -6.74 -2.89
CA LEU A 66 14.07 -7.24 -1.66
C LEU A 66 12.59 -7.60 -1.88
N ASN A 67 11.84 -6.79 -2.63
CA ASN A 67 10.47 -7.12 -2.98
C ASN A 67 10.39 -8.45 -3.74
N ARG A 68 11.25 -8.64 -4.75
CA ARG A 68 11.29 -9.88 -5.53
C ARG A 68 11.64 -11.10 -4.68
N ILE A 69 12.61 -10.98 -3.76
CA ILE A 69 12.97 -12.05 -2.83
C ILE A 69 11.79 -12.35 -1.90
N ALA A 70 11.21 -11.32 -1.27
CA ALA A 70 10.15 -11.46 -0.28
C ALA A 70 8.80 -11.92 -0.84
N THR A 71 8.63 -12.06 -2.13
CA THR A 71 7.35 -12.46 -2.73
C THR A 71 7.51 -13.55 -3.78
N ASP A 72 8.75 -14.04 -3.99
CA ASP A 72 9.09 -14.92 -5.11
C ASP A 72 8.58 -14.39 -6.47
N GLY A 73 8.60 -13.06 -6.62
CA GLY A 73 8.12 -12.36 -7.82
C GLY A 73 6.60 -12.23 -7.94
N LEU A 74 5.83 -12.66 -6.95
CA LEU A 74 4.37 -12.50 -6.95
C LEU A 74 3.98 -11.02 -7.08
N GLN A 75 3.05 -10.74 -7.98
CA GLN A 75 2.51 -9.40 -8.23
C GLN A 75 0.97 -9.43 -8.13
N PRO A 76 0.34 -8.37 -7.66
CA PRO A 76 -1.12 -8.28 -7.68
C PRO A 76 -1.64 -8.12 -9.11
N ASP A 77 -2.79 -8.70 -9.41
CA ASP A 77 -3.51 -8.53 -10.67
C ASP A 77 -4.14 -7.15 -10.81
N LEU A 78 -4.57 -6.58 -9.70
CA LEU A 78 -5.16 -5.25 -9.57
C LEU A 78 -4.59 -4.55 -8.36
N THR A 79 -4.24 -3.27 -8.50
CA THR A 79 -3.93 -2.38 -7.39
C THR A 79 -4.89 -1.19 -7.41
N LEU A 80 -5.71 -1.06 -6.38
CA LEU A 80 -6.53 0.13 -6.17
C LEU A 80 -5.71 1.19 -5.44
N LEU A 81 -5.42 2.29 -6.09
CA LEU A 81 -4.80 3.45 -5.47
C LEU A 81 -5.90 4.43 -5.02
N LEU A 82 -6.19 4.46 -3.73
CA LEU A 82 -7.11 5.41 -3.14
C LEU A 82 -6.40 6.76 -2.98
N ASP A 83 -6.57 7.65 -3.96
CA ASP A 83 -5.89 8.93 -3.95
C ASP A 83 -6.67 10.00 -3.18
N LEU A 84 -5.93 10.75 -2.36
CA LEU A 84 -6.44 11.87 -1.58
C LEU A 84 -5.35 12.92 -1.42
N PRO A 85 -5.67 14.23 -1.41
CA PRO A 85 -4.70 15.26 -1.03
C PRO A 85 -4.06 14.95 0.32
N VAL A 86 -2.74 15.13 0.42
CA VAL A 86 -1.94 14.67 1.57
C VAL A 86 -2.47 15.23 2.89
N GLU A 87 -2.82 16.52 2.92
CA GLU A 87 -3.32 17.20 4.12
C GLU A 87 -4.64 16.58 4.60
N GLU A 88 -5.52 16.24 3.67
CA GLU A 88 -6.80 15.60 3.99
C GLU A 88 -6.59 14.18 4.47
N GLY A 89 -5.71 13.41 3.82
CA GLY A 89 -5.34 12.06 4.23
C GLY A 89 -4.75 12.01 5.64
N LEU A 90 -3.82 12.90 5.96
CA LEU A 90 -3.23 13.03 7.30
C LEU A 90 -4.26 13.41 8.35
N ARG A 91 -5.13 14.38 8.04
CA ARG A 91 -6.19 14.79 8.95
C ARG A 91 -7.12 13.63 9.30
N ARG A 92 -7.49 12.80 8.32
CA ARG A 92 -8.33 11.61 8.54
C ARG A 92 -7.60 10.54 9.35
N ALA A 93 -6.32 10.29 9.06
CA ALA A 93 -5.53 9.27 9.75
C ALA A 93 -5.33 9.62 11.24
N ILE A 94 -4.94 10.86 11.53
CA ILE A 94 -4.78 11.35 12.91
C ILE A 94 -6.12 11.28 13.67
N GLY A 95 -7.21 11.76 13.05
CA GLY A 95 -8.54 11.71 13.70
C GLY A 95 -9.02 10.29 13.99
N ARG A 96 -8.71 9.31 13.15
CA ARG A 96 -9.01 7.90 13.40
C ARG A 96 -8.17 7.34 14.54
N ASN A 97 -6.85 7.59 14.53
CA ASN A 97 -5.94 7.11 15.57
C ASN A 97 -6.34 7.63 16.96
N ASP A 98 -6.82 8.88 17.04
CA ASP A 98 -7.33 9.46 18.30
C ASP A 98 -8.63 8.77 18.76
N GLN A 99 -9.54 8.42 17.84
CA GLN A 99 -10.81 7.77 18.17
C GLN A 99 -10.65 6.30 18.56
N ASP A 100 -9.78 5.57 17.85
CA ASP A 100 -9.60 4.13 18.03
C ASP A 100 -8.54 3.77 19.08
N GLY A 101 -7.88 4.76 19.69
CA GLY A 101 -6.80 4.54 20.65
C GLY A 101 -5.55 3.91 20.05
N THR A 102 -5.38 4.01 18.72
CA THR A 102 -4.25 3.44 17.97
C THR A 102 -3.10 4.43 17.75
N ALA A 103 -3.00 5.46 18.59
CA ALA A 103 -1.92 6.45 18.53
C ALA A 103 -0.52 5.82 18.53
N HIS A 104 -0.37 4.61 19.09
CA HIS A 104 0.86 3.83 19.04
C HIS A 104 1.23 3.29 17.63
N GLU A 105 0.36 3.41 16.65
CA GLU A 105 0.64 3.05 15.25
C GLU A 105 0.98 4.26 14.37
N GLY A 106 0.97 5.47 14.94
CA GLY A 106 1.12 6.75 14.23
C GLY A 106 2.54 7.13 13.79
N ARG A 107 3.47 6.19 13.64
CA ARG A 107 4.87 6.50 13.31
C ARG A 107 5.03 7.19 11.95
N PHE A 108 4.25 6.82 10.95
CA PHE A 108 4.28 7.49 9.65
C PHE A 108 3.51 8.79 9.65
N GLU A 109 2.42 8.90 10.38
CA GLU A 109 1.64 10.12 10.53
C GLU A 109 2.45 11.25 11.18
N ALA A 110 3.46 10.90 11.99
CA ALA A 110 4.41 11.85 12.58
C ALA A 110 5.47 12.38 11.60
N GLU A 111 5.57 11.83 10.39
CA GLU A 111 6.50 12.29 9.37
C GLU A 111 6.08 13.65 8.79
N THR A 112 7.01 14.32 8.13
CA THR A 112 6.77 15.63 7.53
C THR A 112 5.78 15.56 6.36
N LEU A 113 5.09 16.67 6.09
CA LEU A 113 4.24 16.80 4.91
C LEU A 113 5.00 16.49 3.61
N ALA A 114 6.27 16.92 3.51
CA ALA A 114 7.12 16.64 2.37
C ALA A 114 7.41 15.13 2.19
N PHE A 115 7.50 14.37 3.28
CA PHE A 115 7.60 12.91 3.20
C PHE A 115 6.34 12.31 2.57
N HIS A 116 5.18 12.69 3.05
CA HIS A 116 3.90 12.18 2.54
C HIS A 116 3.64 12.60 1.09
N GLN A 117 4.09 13.80 0.69
CA GLN A 117 4.02 14.22 -0.70
C GLN A 117 4.88 13.31 -1.60
N ARG A 118 6.11 13.00 -1.20
CA ARG A 118 6.96 12.06 -1.95
C ARG A 118 6.37 10.66 -2.03
N VAL A 119 5.73 10.19 -0.95
CA VAL A 119 5.01 8.90 -0.96
C VAL A 119 3.88 8.91 -1.98
N ARG A 120 3.04 9.96 -1.98
CA ARG A 120 1.96 10.11 -2.95
C ARG A 120 2.48 10.19 -4.38
N ASP A 121 3.50 11.00 -4.64
CA ASP A 121 4.12 11.15 -5.97
C ASP A 121 4.68 9.81 -6.46
N SER A 122 5.29 9.02 -5.59
CA SER A 122 5.78 7.68 -5.90
C SER A 122 4.67 6.71 -6.29
N TYR A 123 3.52 6.74 -5.61
CA TYR A 123 2.35 5.94 -6.00
C TYR A 123 1.80 6.36 -7.36
N TRP A 124 1.76 7.67 -7.66
CA TRP A 124 1.33 8.16 -8.96
C TRP A 124 2.28 7.70 -10.07
N GLN A 125 3.59 7.75 -9.85
CA GLN A 125 4.58 7.19 -10.79
C GLN A 125 4.36 5.70 -11.05
N LEU A 126 4.09 4.92 -10.00
CA LEU A 126 3.76 3.49 -10.14
C LEU A 126 2.47 3.29 -10.96
N ALA A 127 1.47 4.12 -10.74
CA ALA A 127 0.20 4.05 -11.48
C ALA A 127 0.37 4.40 -12.97
N GLU A 128 1.29 5.29 -13.31
CA GLU A 128 1.59 5.64 -14.69
C GLU A 128 2.30 4.52 -15.46
N ILE A 129 3.18 3.76 -14.79
CA ILE A 129 4.01 2.74 -15.45
C ILE A 129 3.44 1.33 -15.38
N HIS A 130 2.49 1.06 -14.48
CA HIS A 130 1.92 -0.27 -14.28
C HIS A 130 0.43 -0.30 -14.59
N GLY A 131 0.04 -0.94 -15.70
CA GLY A 131 -1.35 -1.03 -16.14
C GLY A 131 -2.32 -1.76 -15.20
N ARG A 132 -1.81 -2.41 -14.13
CA ARG A 132 -2.63 -3.03 -13.08
C ARG A 132 -3.22 -2.03 -12.09
N PHE A 133 -2.74 -0.79 -12.09
CA PHE A 133 -3.27 0.24 -11.21
C PHE A 133 -4.60 0.80 -11.71
N ARG A 134 -5.50 1.05 -10.77
CA ARG A 134 -6.69 1.86 -10.96
C ARG A 134 -6.73 2.92 -9.86
N VAL A 135 -6.68 4.17 -10.27
CA VAL A 135 -6.73 5.30 -9.32
C VAL A 135 -8.17 5.62 -9.01
N VAL A 136 -8.50 5.65 -7.72
CA VAL A 136 -9.82 5.96 -7.20
C VAL A 136 -9.74 7.22 -6.37
N ASP A 137 -10.52 8.24 -6.71
CA ASP A 137 -10.67 9.43 -5.88
C ASP A 137 -11.33 9.03 -4.54
N ALA A 138 -10.55 9.16 -3.45
CA ALA A 138 -10.97 8.80 -2.11
C ALA A 138 -11.62 9.98 -1.34
N SER A 139 -11.97 11.07 -2.03
CA SER A 139 -12.74 12.17 -1.44
C SER A 139 -14.19 11.79 -1.21
N GLY A 140 -14.82 12.42 -0.21
CA GLY A 140 -16.22 12.18 0.14
C GLY A 140 -16.42 11.20 1.29
N THR A 141 -17.62 10.65 1.41
CA THR A 141 -17.98 9.66 2.43
C THR A 141 -17.54 8.26 2.04
N VAL A 142 -17.48 7.36 3.03
CA VAL A 142 -17.17 5.93 2.81
C VAL A 142 -18.07 5.32 1.73
N ALA A 143 -19.37 5.59 1.77
CA ALA A 143 -20.34 5.07 0.78
C ALA A 143 -20.06 5.57 -0.65
N VAL A 144 -19.64 6.83 -0.80
CA VAL A 144 -19.28 7.40 -2.11
C VAL A 144 -18.02 6.74 -2.66
N VAL A 145 -17.01 6.56 -1.83
CA VAL A 145 -15.75 5.89 -2.23
C VAL A 145 -15.99 4.41 -2.54
N ALA A 146 -16.78 3.71 -1.73
CA ALA A 146 -17.18 2.33 -1.99
C ALA A 146 -17.83 2.18 -3.38
N GLY A 147 -18.81 3.03 -3.72
CA GLY A 147 -19.45 2.96 -5.05
C GLY A 147 -18.52 3.31 -6.22
N ARG A 148 -17.39 4.02 -5.97
CA ARG A 148 -16.33 4.20 -6.99
C ARG A 148 -15.48 2.95 -7.14
N ILE A 149 -15.18 2.28 -6.02
CA ILE A 149 -14.44 1.01 -6.00
C ILE A 149 -15.24 -0.07 -6.70
N ASP A 150 -16.54 -0.20 -6.40
CA ASP A 150 -17.43 -1.21 -7.00
C ASP A 150 -17.40 -1.09 -8.53
N ARG A 151 -17.51 0.11 -9.08
CA ARG A 151 -17.44 0.33 -10.54
C ARG A 151 -16.11 -0.12 -11.13
N VAL A 152 -14.99 0.18 -10.47
CA VAL A 152 -13.65 -0.23 -10.92
C VAL A 152 -13.51 -1.75 -10.88
N LEU A 153 -14.06 -2.40 -9.87
CA LEU A 153 -14.07 -3.86 -9.75
C LEU A 153 -14.94 -4.50 -10.83
N ASP A 154 -16.13 -3.97 -11.09
CA ASP A 154 -17.01 -4.46 -12.15
C ASP A 154 -16.33 -4.37 -13.53
N GLU A 155 -15.68 -3.24 -13.84
CA GLU A 155 -14.89 -3.06 -15.05
C GLU A 155 -13.75 -4.07 -15.16
N PHE A 156 -12.96 -4.24 -14.09
CA PHE A 156 -11.85 -5.19 -14.05
C PHE A 156 -12.31 -6.65 -14.24
N LEU A 157 -13.41 -7.05 -13.59
CA LEU A 157 -13.98 -8.38 -13.73
C LEU A 157 -14.50 -8.64 -15.15
N ALA A 158 -15.19 -7.65 -15.73
CA ALA A 158 -15.68 -7.71 -17.11
C ALA A 158 -14.54 -7.82 -18.13
N GLU A 159 -13.44 -7.05 -17.96
CA GLU A 159 -12.24 -7.13 -18.80
C GLU A 159 -11.62 -8.55 -18.80
N ARG A 160 -11.79 -9.29 -17.71
CA ARG A 160 -11.27 -10.65 -17.54
C ARG A 160 -12.28 -11.76 -17.83
N GLY A 161 -13.52 -11.41 -18.18
CA GLY A 161 -14.59 -12.37 -18.43
C GLY A 161 -15.03 -13.14 -17.17
N ILE A 162 -14.81 -12.57 -15.97
CA ILE A 162 -15.18 -13.16 -14.69
C ILE A 162 -16.59 -12.70 -14.35
N GLN A 163 -17.48 -13.64 -14.08
CA GLN A 163 -18.84 -13.40 -13.55
C GLN A 163 -18.88 -13.85 -12.09
N LEU A 164 -19.32 -12.96 -11.19
CA LEU A 164 -19.56 -13.26 -9.78
C LEU A 164 -20.99 -13.75 -9.57
#